data_742d6a51254d6d53c6d91e60bb6abfdf
#
_entry.id   742d6a51254d6d53c6d91e60bb6abfdf
#
_cell.length_a   1.000
_cell.length_b   1.000
_cell.length_c   1.000
_cell.angle_alpha   90.00
_cell.angle_beta   90.00
_cell.angle_gamma   90.00
#
_symmetry.space_group_name_H-M   'P 1'
#
loop_
_entity.id
_entity.type
_entity.pdbx_description
1 polymer ?
#
loop_
_entity_poly.entity_id
_entity_poly.type
_entity_poly.pdbx_seq_one_letter_code
_entity_poly.pdbx_strand_id
1 'polypeptide(L)'
;MRTILKTMLAVAAASAIAISSAPATTVQPIVIDLNAVGSGTSRTITVENTNASRLPVEIRVESLAFQDDGVRVAGPSSDLAVFPAQAVIEPGRTQTFRVQWAGGPIDRGKSYYVTVAQAPVTLPAGQSAIQVLYNFQVLVSVAPPQARANLTVVSASIGRDANGNPAPVVVVHNDSATHAYVSRGTLSLVERDATGKAIFEQTLAPSEIQQAIGYGLVGPGQRRSLVLPITLPSGSGSLEARFVPATR
;
A
#
# COMPACT_ATOMS: atom_id res chain seq x y z
N MET A 1 -44.94 -33.93 53.12
CA MET A 1 -43.55 -33.42 53.24
C MET A 1 -43.22 -32.66 52.02
N ARG A 2 -43.04 -31.36 52.16
CA ARG A 2 -42.96 -30.38 51.09
C ARG A 2 -41.52 -30.29 50.56
N THR A 3 -41.33 -30.69 49.33
CA THR A 3 -40.06 -30.51 48.63
C THR A 3 -40.04 -29.12 48.02
N ILE A 4 -39.16 -28.28 48.53
CA ILE A 4 -38.95 -26.91 48.05
C ILE A 4 -38.07 -27.00 46.82
N LEU A 5 -38.69 -26.84 45.66
CA LEU A 5 -38.00 -26.70 44.38
C LEU A 5 -37.46 -25.26 44.31
N LYS A 6 -36.20 -25.07 44.68
CA LYS A 6 -35.52 -23.81 44.49
C LYS A 6 -35.12 -23.65 43.02
N THR A 7 -35.91 -22.89 42.32
CA THR A 7 -35.59 -22.38 41.01
C THR A 7 -34.32 -21.50 41.09
N MET A 8 -33.20 -22.05 40.69
CA MET A 8 -32.01 -21.25 40.39
C MET A 8 -32.26 -20.47 39.09
N LEU A 9 -32.65 -19.23 39.25
CA LEU A 9 -32.67 -18.27 38.15
C LEU A 9 -31.22 -17.94 37.82
N ALA A 10 -30.67 -18.62 36.82
CA ALA A 10 -29.39 -18.29 36.23
C ALA A 10 -29.55 -16.96 35.47
N VAL A 11 -29.15 -15.90 36.13
CA VAL A 11 -28.95 -14.59 35.49
C VAL A 11 -27.73 -14.76 34.61
N ALA A 12 -27.93 -15.11 33.35
CA ALA A 12 -26.92 -15.00 32.31
C ALA A 12 -26.68 -13.49 32.11
N ALA A 13 -25.70 -12.97 32.84
CA ALA A 13 -25.13 -11.67 32.56
C ALA A 13 -24.47 -11.75 31.18
N ALA A 14 -25.23 -11.44 30.13
CA ALA A 14 -24.68 -11.16 28.82
C ALA A 14 -23.78 -9.95 28.95
N SER A 15 -22.51 -10.18 29.24
CA SER A 15 -21.46 -9.16 29.10
C SER A 15 -21.43 -8.77 27.63
N ALA A 16 -22.16 -7.75 27.28
CA ALA A 16 -22.00 -7.07 26.01
C ALA A 16 -20.56 -6.52 26.03
N ILE A 17 -19.65 -7.26 25.39
CA ILE A 17 -18.32 -6.77 25.07
C ILE A 17 -18.56 -5.62 24.11
N ALA A 18 -18.62 -4.41 24.64
CA ALA A 18 -18.57 -3.21 23.83
C ALA A 18 -17.21 -3.26 23.12
N ILE A 19 -17.22 -3.64 21.84
CA ILE A 19 -16.07 -3.51 20.97
C ILE A 19 -15.86 -2.01 20.84
N SER A 20 -15.06 -1.43 21.74
CA SER A 20 -14.57 -0.08 21.57
C SER A 20 -13.75 -0.09 20.28
N SER A 21 -14.28 0.47 19.20
CA SER A 21 -13.47 0.78 18.03
C SER A 21 -12.33 1.70 18.52
N ALA A 22 -11.09 1.20 18.43
CA ALA A 22 -9.94 2.01 18.75
C ALA A 22 -9.98 3.28 17.88
N PRO A 23 -9.81 4.46 18.46
CA PRO A 23 -9.77 5.69 17.70
C PRO A 23 -8.60 5.60 16.71
N ALA A 24 -8.88 5.79 15.42
CA ALA A 24 -7.89 5.72 14.36
C ALA A 24 -8.18 6.78 13.30
N THR A 25 -7.15 7.44 12.80
CA THR A 25 -7.27 8.28 11.61
C THR A 25 -7.30 7.39 10.38
N THR A 26 -8.27 7.61 9.50
CA THR A 26 -8.37 6.89 8.22
C THR A 26 -8.04 7.82 7.06
N VAL A 27 -7.22 7.34 6.12
CA VAL A 27 -6.87 8.06 4.88
C VAL A 27 -7.21 7.18 3.68
N GLN A 28 -8.01 7.69 2.75
CA GLN A 28 -8.46 6.96 1.57
C GLN A 28 -8.60 7.88 0.35
N PRO A 29 -8.30 7.36 -0.87
CA PRO A 29 -7.60 6.11 -1.14
C PRO A 29 -6.10 6.23 -0.84
N ILE A 30 -5.41 5.12 -0.64
CA ILE A 30 -3.95 5.09 -0.42
C ILE A 30 -3.12 4.97 -1.70
N VAL A 31 -3.78 4.75 -2.83
CA VAL A 31 -3.18 4.78 -4.17
C VAL A 31 -4.08 5.54 -5.12
N ILE A 32 -3.49 6.44 -5.89
CA ILE A 32 -4.14 7.31 -6.86
C ILE A 32 -3.41 7.23 -8.20
N ASP A 33 -4.16 7.00 -9.26
CA ASP A 33 -3.67 7.16 -10.63
C ASP A 33 -4.26 8.43 -11.24
N LEU A 34 -3.38 9.29 -11.74
CA LEU A 34 -3.70 10.51 -12.47
C LEU A 34 -3.25 10.38 -13.92
N ASN A 35 -3.89 11.15 -14.78
CA ASN A 35 -3.43 11.40 -16.14
C ASN A 35 -2.69 12.74 -16.21
N ALA A 36 -1.66 12.83 -17.03
CA ALA A 36 -0.95 14.09 -17.24
C ALA A 36 -1.76 15.13 -18.01
N VAL A 37 -2.72 14.67 -18.83
CA VAL A 37 -3.58 15.54 -19.66
C VAL A 37 -5.01 15.01 -19.73
N GLY A 38 -5.96 15.87 -20.09
CA GLY A 38 -7.37 15.50 -20.28
C GLY A 38 -8.13 15.24 -18.99
N SER A 39 -9.03 14.28 -19.03
CA SER A 39 -9.79 13.86 -17.85
C SER A 39 -8.92 13.03 -16.90
N GLY A 40 -9.13 13.18 -15.59
CA GLY A 40 -8.39 12.41 -14.59
C GLY A 40 -7.07 13.04 -14.14
N THR A 41 -6.84 14.31 -14.43
CA THR A 41 -5.70 15.09 -13.91
C THR A 41 -5.80 15.41 -12.43
N SER A 42 -6.94 15.14 -11.80
CA SER A 42 -7.14 15.33 -10.37
C SER A 42 -7.95 14.22 -9.71
N ARG A 43 -7.72 14.01 -8.42
CA ARG A 43 -8.44 13.08 -7.53
C ARG A 43 -8.49 13.68 -6.13
N THR A 44 -9.28 13.04 -5.26
CA THR A 44 -9.47 13.49 -3.89
C THR A 44 -8.94 12.45 -2.91
N ILE A 45 -8.22 12.91 -1.90
CA ILE A 45 -7.89 12.15 -0.69
C ILE A 45 -8.89 12.56 0.39
N THR A 46 -9.44 11.60 1.09
CA THR A 46 -10.35 11.81 2.23
C THR A 46 -9.63 11.38 3.50
N VAL A 47 -9.62 12.25 4.50
CA VAL A 47 -9.06 12.00 5.83
C VAL A 47 -10.17 12.10 6.85
N GLU A 48 -10.41 11.03 7.58
CA GLU A 48 -11.40 10.97 8.66
C GLU A 48 -10.68 10.94 10.01
N ASN A 49 -11.06 11.86 10.91
CA ASN A 49 -10.54 11.90 12.27
C ASN A 49 -11.52 11.21 13.22
N THR A 50 -11.28 9.96 13.54
CA THR A 50 -12.08 9.24 14.55
C THR A 50 -11.50 9.36 15.97
N ASN A 51 -10.44 10.15 16.17
CA ASN A 51 -9.92 10.44 17.49
C ASN A 51 -10.82 11.44 18.24
N ALA A 52 -10.72 11.42 19.57
CA ALA A 52 -11.46 12.37 20.44
C ALA A 52 -10.85 13.79 20.44
N SER A 53 -9.70 13.98 19.81
CA SER A 53 -8.98 15.26 19.75
C SER A 53 -8.91 15.81 18.34
N ARG A 54 -8.71 17.11 18.20
CA ARG A 54 -8.42 17.77 16.93
C ARG A 54 -7.18 17.17 16.27
N LEU A 55 -7.22 17.04 14.97
CA LEU A 55 -6.14 16.52 14.15
C LEU A 55 -5.64 17.62 13.21
N PRO A 56 -4.60 18.39 13.61
CA PRO A 56 -3.93 19.29 12.67
C PRO A 56 -3.05 18.48 11.73
N VAL A 57 -3.19 18.75 10.43
CA VAL A 57 -2.42 18.09 9.37
C VAL A 57 -1.85 19.07 8.38
N GLU A 58 -0.70 18.74 7.84
CA GLU A 58 -0.06 19.41 6.70
C GLU A 58 0.18 18.40 5.58
N ILE A 59 0.17 18.88 4.34
CA ILE A 59 0.43 18.05 3.18
C ILE A 59 1.87 18.29 2.69
N ARG A 60 2.58 17.18 2.45
CA ARG A 60 3.89 17.18 1.81
C ARG A 60 3.83 16.35 0.54
N VAL A 61 4.49 16.83 -0.51
CA VAL A 61 4.59 16.12 -1.78
C VAL A 61 6.05 15.85 -2.06
N GLU A 62 6.37 14.58 -2.29
CA GLU A 62 7.72 14.11 -2.57
C GLU A 62 7.72 13.24 -3.83
N SER A 63 8.66 13.51 -4.73
CA SER A 63 8.85 12.69 -5.93
C SER A 63 9.55 11.38 -5.61
N LEU A 64 9.30 10.35 -6.41
CA LEU A 64 9.89 9.03 -6.28
C LEU A 64 10.86 8.74 -7.42
N ALA A 65 12.01 8.15 -7.08
CA ALA A 65 12.95 7.58 -8.00
C ALA A 65 12.84 6.05 -8.00
N PHE A 66 12.99 5.45 -9.18
CA PHE A 66 12.91 4.00 -9.37
C PHE A 66 14.31 3.42 -9.46
N GLN A 67 14.56 2.37 -8.67
CA GLN A 67 15.82 1.61 -8.62
C GLN A 67 15.50 0.11 -8.73
N ASP A 68 16.50 -0.71 -9.06
CA ASP A 68 16.30 -2.16 -9.26
C ASP A 68 15.83 -2.88 -7.99
N ASP A 69 16.17 -2.36 -6.81
CA ASP A 69 15.74 -2.89 -5.52
C ASP A 69 14.41 -2.28 -5.00
N GLY A 70 13.83 -1.29 -5.73
CA GLY A 70 12.56 -0.71 -5.34
C GLY A 70 12.35 0.74 -5.73
N VAL A 71 11.76 1.48 -4.81
CA VAL A 71 11.38 2.89 -4.98
C VAL A 71 11.93 3.70 -3.81
N ARG A 72 12.53 4.85 -4.08
CA ARG A 72 13.07 5.75 -3.06
C ARG A 72 12.49 7.15 -3.21
N VAL A 73 12.37 7.86 -2.10
CA VAL A 73 12.04 9.29 -2.12
C VAL A 73 13.22 10.05 -2.70
N ALA A 74 12.97 10.81 -3.76
CA ALA A 74 13.98 11.66 -4.41
C ALA A 74 14.02 13.06 -3.79
N GLY A 75 12.91 13.56 -3.25
CA GLY A 75 12.83 14.84 -2.57
C GLY A 75 11.52 15.59 -2.82
N PRO A 76 11.36 16.77 -2.22
CA PRO A 76 10.16 17.59 -2.39
C PRO A 76 9.86 17.90 -3.85
N SER A 77 8.58 17.99 -4.19
CA SER A 77 8.13 18.26 -5.55
C SER A 77 6.93 19.21 -5.58
N SER A 78 6.91 20.10 -6.58
CA SER A 78 5.77 20.97 -6.90
C SER A 78 4.96 20.49 -8.10
N ASP A 79 5.24 19.31 -8.64
CA ASP A 79 4.54 18.73 -9.78
C ASP A 79 3.06 18.40 -9.47
N LEU A 80 2.74 18.17 -8.19
CA LEU A 80 1.37 18.01 -7.70
C LEU A 80 0.96 19.20 -6.86
N ALA A 81 -0.17 19.81 -7.19
CA ALA A 81 -0.86 20.76 -6.33
C ALA A 81 -1.87 20.03 -5.43
N VAL A 82 -1.82 20.29 -4.13
CA VAL A 82 -2.77 19.70 -3.18
C VAL A 82 -3.46 20.82 -2.40
N PHE A 83 -4.79 20.80 -2.37
CA PHE A 83 -5.58 21.81 -1.68
C PHE A 83 -6.66 21.16 -0.80
N PRO A 84 -6.83 21.67 0.44
CA PRO A 84 -5.97 22.65 1.12
C PRO A 84 -4.59 22.05 1.46
N ALA A 85 -3.56 22.89 1.65
CA ALA A 85 -2.22 22.43 2.01
C ALA A 85 -2.12 22.08 3.51
N GLN A 86 -3.02 22.62 4.33
CA GLN A 86 -3.12 22.38 5.76
C GLN A 86 -4.59 22.38 6.18
N ALA A 87 -4.92 21.64 7.23
CA ALA A 87 -6.25 21.63 7.82
C ALA A 87 -6.19 21.25 9.31
N VAL A 88 -7.21 21.64 10.05
CA VAL A 88 -7.49 21.09 11.39
C VAL A 88 -8.80 20.32 11.29
N ILE A 89 -8.73 19.02 11.51
CA ILE A 89 -9.89 18.13 11.39
C ILE A 89 -10.46 17.90 12.80
N GLU A 90 -11.67 18.36 13.03
CA GLU A 90 -12.37 18.18 14.30
C GLU A 90 -12.67 16.69 14.56
N PRO A 91 -12.86 16.28 15.83
CA PRO A 91 -13.26 14.93 16.20
C PRO A 91 -14.51 14.47 15.43
N GLY A 92 -14.47 13.26 14.87
CA GLY A 92 -15.57 12.67 14.08
C GLY A 92 -15.84 13.37 12.75
N ARG A 93 -14.95 14.25 12.29
CA ARG A 93 -15.10 14.96 11.01
C ARG A 93 -14.16 14.43 9.95
N THR A 94 -14.58 14.68 8.71
CA THR A 94 -13.86 14.31 7.50
C THR A 94 -13.40 15.55 6.76
N GLN A 95 -12.16 15.54 6.29
CA GLN A 95 -11.57 16.55 5.41
C GLN A 95 -11.18 15.93 4.09
N THR A 96 -11.46 16.63 3.01
CA THR A 96 -11.04 16.24 1.67
C THR A 96 -9.88 17.11 1.18
N PHE A 97 -8.93 16.49 0.50
CA PHE A 97 -7.78 17.14 -0.13
C PHE A 97 -7.80 16.82 -1.62
N ARG A 98 -7.90 17.84 -2.45
CA ARG A 98 -7.82 17.67 -3.90
C ARG A 98 -6.37 17.62 -4.33
N VAL A 99 -5.97 16.51 -4.92
CA VAL A 99 -4.66 16.33 -5.55
C VAL A 99 -4.82 16.57 -7.05
N GLN A 100 -4.01 17.43 -7.62
CA GLN A 100 -4.06 17.79 -9.03
C GLN A 100 -2.64 17.78 -9.63
N TRP A 101 -2.52 17.21 -10.82
CA TRP A 101 -1.32 17.32 -11.61
C TRP A 101 -1.15 18.74 -12.14
N ALA A 102 0.01 19.35 -11.91
CA ALA A 102 0.36 20.71 -12.32
C ALA A 102 1.57 20.75 -13.27
N GLY A 103 2.21 19.62 -13.56
CA GLY A 103 3.46 19.53 -14.33
C GLY A 103 3.30 19.57 -15.86
N GLY A 104 2.10 19.69 -16.41
CA GLY A 104 1.87 19.69 -17.86
C GLY A 104 2.00 18.31 -18.52
N PRO A 105 2.08 18.23 -19.87
CA PRO A 105 2.25 16.97 -20.60
C PRO A 105 3.57 16.29 -20.27
N ILE A 106 3.57 14.97 -20.19
CA ILE A 106 4.75 14.12 -20.00
C ILE A 106 4.73 12.96 -20.98
N ASP A 107 5.89 12.48 -21.36
CA ASP A 107 6.11 11.29 -22.19
C ASP A 107 6.44 10.03 -21.36
N ARG A 108 6.82 10.23 -20.09
CA ARG A 108 7.18 9.18 -19.16
C ARG A 108 6.51 9.40 -17.80
N GLY A 109 5.87 8.35 -17.28
CA GLY A 109 5.15 8.37 -16.02
C GLY A 109 6.04 8.75 -14.83
N LYS A 110 5.46 9.45 -13.87
CA LYS A 110 6.09 9.88 -12.63
C LYS A 110 5.28 9.37 -11.44
N SER A 111 5.92 9.18 -10.30
CA SER A 111 5.23 8.80 -9.06
C SER A 111 5.71 9.64 -7.89
N TYR A 112 4.81 9.79 -6.91
CA TYR A 112 4.97 10.68 -5.77
C TYR A 112 4.39 10.03 -4.53
N TYR A 113 4.88 10.44 -3.37
CA TYR A 113 4.13 10.35 -2.13
C TYR A 113 3.48 11.70 -1.82
N VAL A 114 2.18 11.67 -1.57
CA VAL A 114 1.45 12.74 -0.91
C VAL A 114 1.28 12.30 0.54
N THR A 115 2.02 12.94 1.43
CA THR A 115 2.01 12.63 2.85
C THR A 115 1.07 13.56 3.57
N VAL A 116 0.04 12.98 4.23
CA VAL A 116 -0.78 13.68 5.22
C VAL A 116 -0.05 13.55 6.55
N ALA A 117 0.68 14.59 6.94
CA ALA A 117 1.51 14.61 8.14
C ALA A 117 0.77 15.27 9.29
N GLN A 118 0.66 14.58 10.42
CA GLN A 118 0.12 15.18 11.64
C GLN A 118 1.11 16.22 12.18
N ALA A 119 0.64 17.44 12.38
CA ALA A 119 1.44 18.49 12.99
C ALA A 119 1.50 18.31 14.52
N PRO A 120 2.65 18.57 15.16
CA PRO A 120 2.77 18.51 16.62
C PRO A 120 1.88 19.57 17.28
N VAL A 121 1.27 19.21 18.42
CA VAL A 121 0.47 20.12 19.23
C VAL A 121 1.34 20.65 20.36
N THR A 122 1.34 21.95 20.55
CA THR A 122 2.04 22.57 21.68
C THR A 122 1.34 22.17 22.98
N LEU A 123 2.07 21.53 23.90
CA LEU A 123 1.57 21.18 25.21
C LEU A 123 1.61 22.41 26.15
N PRO A 124 0.67 22.51 27.11
CA PRO A 124 0.74 23.53 28.15
C PRO A 124 2.08 23.48 28.91
N ALA A 125 2.55 24.63 29.36
CA ALA A 125 3.78 24.72 30.11
C ALA A 125 3.74 23.81 31.37
N GLY A 126 4.81 23.01 31.56
CA GLY A 126 4.93 22.07 32.69
C GLY A 126 4.36 20.68 32.42
N GLN A 127 3.77 20.42 31.27
CA GLN A 127 3.38 19.07 30.86
C GLN A 127 4.42 18.45 29.92
N SER A 128 4.92 17.27 30.28
CA SER A 128 5.76 16.44 29.44
C SER A 128 4.99 15.18 29.06
N ALA A 129 4.73 15.00 27.77
CA ALA A 129 4.09 13.78 27.26
C ALA A 129 4.77 13.32 25.98
N ILE A 130 4.82 12.02 25.76
CA ILE A 130 5.25 11.44 24.49
C ILE A 130 4.12 11.67 23.49
N GLN A 131 4.42 12.44 22.41
CA GLN A 131 3.51 12.59 21.28
C GLN A 131 3.87 11.60 20.18
N VAL A 132 2.92 10.76 19.80
CA VAL A 132 3.04 9.92 18.61
C VAL A 132 2.42 10.68 17.45
N LEU A 133 3.22 11.01 16.43
CA LEU A 133 2.77 11.69 15.23
C LEU A 133 2.64 10.69 14.08
N TYR A 134 1.51 10.72 13.41
CA TYR A 134 1.22 9.85 12.29
C TYR A 134 1.48 10.56 10.96
N ASN A 135 2.14 9.84 10.04
CA ASN A 135 2.33 10.25 8.66
C ASN A 135 1.67 9.21 7.75
N PHE A 136 0.63 9.61 7.02
CA PHE A 136 -0.06 8.75 6.07
C PHE A 136 0.41 9.07 4.67
N GLN A 137 1.06 8.10 4.01
CA GLN A 137 1.56 8.27 2.66
C GLN A 137 0.56 7.70 1.65
N VAL A 138 0.12 8.55 0.72
CA VAL A 138 -0.69 8.17 -0.44
C VAL A 138 0.22 8.13 -1.66
N LEU A 139 0.29 6.96 -2.30
CA LEU A 139 1.02 6.80 -3.56
C LEU A 139 0.21 7.43 -4.70
N VAL A 140 0.80 8.40 -5.38
CA VAL A 140 0.20 9.06 -6.54
C VAL A 140 1.08 8.83 -7.75
N SER A 141 0.53 8.20 -8.78
CA SER A 141 1.22 7.96 -10.03
C SER A 141 0.54 8.73 -11.16
N VAL A 142 1.33 9.38 -12.00
CA VAL A 142 0.87 10.18 -13.14
C VAL A 142 1.29 9.48 -14.42
N ALA A 143 0.31 9.14 -15.26
CA ALA A 143 0.53 8.47 -16.53
C ALA A 143 0.56 9.46 -17.69
N PRO A 144 1.44 9.27 -18.68
CA PRO A 144 1.35 9.97 -19.96
C PRO A 144 0.09 9.54 -20.73
N PRO A 145 -0.35 10.34 -21.71
CA PRO A 145 -1.52 10.02 -22.52
C PRO A 145 -1.39 8.66 -23.20
N GLN A 146 -2.48 7.88 -23.19
CA GLN A 146 -2.59 6.60 -23.89
C GLN A 146 -1.58 5.50 -23.50
N ALA A 147 -0.68 5.77 -22.55
CA ALA A 147 0.27 4.78 -22.08
C ALA A 147 -0.43 3.62 -21.36
N ARG A 148 0.00 2.40 -21.66
CA ARG A 148 -0.51 1.18 -21.02
C ARG A 148 0.64 0.45 -20.36
N ALA A 149 0.42 -0.02 -19.15
CA ALA A 149 1.40 -0.84 -18.44
C ALA A 149 1.67 -2.15 -19.19
N ASN A 150 2.95 -2.53 -19.27
CA ASN A 150 3.39 -3.81 -19.84
C ASN A 150 4.40 -4.44 -18.87
N LEU A 151 3.89 -5.24 -17.94
CA LEU A 151 4.68 -5.89 -16.90
C LEU A 151 4.91 -7.35 -17.27
N THR A 152 6.16 -7.78 -17.29
CA THR A 152 6.58 -9.16 -17.59
C THR A 152 7.52 -9.69 -16.50
N VAL A 153 7.53 -11.01 -16.31
CA VAL A 153 8.57 -11.68 -15.51
C VAL A 153 9.79 -11.90 -16.40
N VAL A 154 10.93 -11.42 -15.92
CA VAL A 154 12.25 -11.60 -16.61
C VAL A 154 12.93 -12.85 -16.13
N SER A 155 12.90 -13.11 -14.84
CA SER A 155 13.50 -14.29 -14.23
C SER A 155 12.82 -14.61 -12.89
N ALA A 156 12.96 -15.87 -12.49
CA ALA A 156 12.64 -16.32 -11.16
C ALA A 156 13.76 -17.20 -10.63
N SER A 157 14.07 -17.10 -9.36
CA SER A 157 15.11 -17.87 -8.70
C SER A 157 14.76 -18.12 -7.24
N ILE A 158 15.41 -19.11 -6.64
CA ILE A 158 15.32 -19.37 -5.21
C ILE A 158 16.38 -18.50 -4.52
N GLY A 159 15.92 -17.58 -3.69
CA GLY A 159 16.75 -16.74 -2.83
C GLY A 159 16.45 -16.98 -1.36
N ARG A 160 16.59 -15.95 -0.54
CA ARG A 160 16.29 -16.00 0.90
C ARG A 160 15.45 -14.82 1.32
N ASP A 161 14.51 -15.07 2.23
CA ASP A 161 13.74 -14.01 2.91
C ASP A 161 14.61 -13.31 3.98
N ALA A 162 14.02 -12.33 4.68
CA ALA A 162 14.67 -11.59 5.75
C ALA A 162 15.08 -12.49 6.96
N ASN A 163 14.47 -13.66 7.09
CA ASN A 163 14.75 -14.63 8.15
C ASN A 163 15.77 -15.71 7.70
N GLY A 164 16.24 -15.65 6.45
CA GLY A 164 17.17 -16.60 5.87
C GLY A 164 16.54 -17.86 5.29
N ASN A 165 15.21 -17.98 5.26
CA ASN A 165 14.53 -19.13 4.67
C ASN A 165 14.54 -19.06 3.14
N PRO A 166 14.53 -20.24 2.44
CA PRO A 166 14.38 -20.26 0.99
C PRO A 166 13.08 -19.55 0.57
N ALA A 167 13.21 -18.60 -0.34
CA ALA A 167 12.08 -17.77 -0.78
C ALA A 167 12.16 -17.45 -2.29
N PRO A 168 11.01 -17.26 -2.96
CA PRO A 168 10.98 -16.84 -4.35
C PRO A 168 11.55 -15.43 -4.52
N VAL A 169 12.48 -15.28 -5.45
CA VAL A 169 12.97 -14.00 -5.96
C VAL A 169 12.53 -13.88 -7.41
N VAL A 170 11.62 -12.96 -7.68
CA VAL A 170 11.06 -12.73 -9.01
C VAL A 170 11.51 -11.38 -9.53
N VAL A 171 12.16 -11.35 -10.66
CA VAL A 171 12.52 -10.11 -11.35
C VAL A 171 11.46 -9.80 -12.39
N VAL A 172 10.83 -8.64 -12.22
CA VAL A 172 9.83 -8.12 -13.16
C VAL A 172 10.40 -6.94 -13.93
N HIS A 173 9.93 -6.73 -15.16
CA HIS A 173 10.26 -5.59 -16.00
C HIS A 173 8.99 -4.93 -16.51
N ASN A 174 8.90 -3.64 -16.37
CA ASN A 174 7.84 -2.83 -16.94
C ASN A 174 8.35 -2.14 -18.21
N ASP A 175 8.13 -2.77 -19.36
CA ASP A 175 8.51 -2.24 -20.66
C ASP A 175 7.42 -1.30 -21.20
N SER A 176 7.15 -0.24 -20.46
CA SER A 176 6.18 0.79 -20.85
C SER A 176 6.59 2.19 -20.39
N ALA A 177 5.96 3.20 -20.95
CA ALA A 177 6.15 4.59 -20.56
C ALA A 177 5.38 4.99 -19.28
N THR A 178 4.57 4.10 -18.70
CA THR A 178 3.80 4.37 -17.48
C THR A 178 4.19 3.42 -16.35
N HIS A 179 3.70 3.68 -15.15
CA HIS A 179 3.85 2.79 -14.01
C HIS A 179 2.99 1.52 -14.14
N ALA A 180 3.41 0.47 -13.45
CA ALA A 180 2.66 -0.78 -13.31
C ALA A 180 2.60 -1.21 -11.84
N TYR A 181 1.61 -2.03 -11.50
CA TYR A 181 1.48 -2.64 -10.17
C TYR A 181 1.40 -4.15 -10.30
N VAL A 182 2.28 -4.87 -9.59
CA VAL A 182 2.25 -6.34 -9.58
C VAL A 182 0.93 -6.86 -9.00
N SER A 183 0.37 -6.15 -8.01
CA SER A 183 -0.94 -6.49 -7.42
C SER A 183 -2.14 -6.25 -8.36
N ARG A 184 -1.93 -5.79 -9.58
CA ARG A 184 -2.99 -5.72 -10.62
C ARG A 184 -2.96 -6.89 -11.58
N GLY A 185 -2.53 -8.05 -11.11
CA GLY A 185 -2.52 -9.30 -11.85
C GLY A 185 -2.41 -10.49 -10.93
N THR A 186 -2.23 -11.66 -11.50
CA THR A 186 -1.94 -12.91 -10.79
C THR A 186 -0.49 -13.30 -11.03
N LEU A 187 0.15 -13.89 -10.02
CA LEU A 187 1.52 -14.38 -10.10
C LEU A 187 1.53 -15.86 -9.75
N SER A 188 1.84 -16.71 -10.73
CA SER A 188 1.99 -18.15 -10.53
C SER A 188 3.46 -18.50 -10.33
N LEU A 189 3.73 -19.35 -9.36
CA LEU A 189 5.05 -19.84 -8.97
C LEU A 189 5.06 -21.36 -9.05
N VAL A 190 6.12 -21.93 -9.62
CA VAL A 190 6.33 -23.39 -9.65
C VAL A 190 7.79 -23.66 -9.28
N GLU A 191 8.02 -24.40 -8.19
CA GLU A 191 9.35 -24.92 -7.84
C GLU A 191 9.47 -26.36 -8.33
N ARG A 192 10.59 -26.65 -8.99
CA ARG A 192 10.92 -28.01 -9.47
C ARG A 192 12.20 -28.50 -8.82
N ASP A 193 12.21 -29.78 -8.47
CA ASP A 193 13.42 -30.45 -7.99
C ASP A 193 14.45 -30.70 -9.12
N ALA A 194 15.58 -31.30 -8.77
CA ALA A 194 16.66 -31.61 -9.72
C ALA A 194 16.23 -32.60 -10.84
N THR A 195 15.12 -33.32 -10.65
CA THR A 195 14.56 -34.24 -11.66
C THR A 195 13.55 -33.55 -12.59
N GLY A 196 13.22 -32.27 -12.32
CA GLY A 196 12.22 -31.49 -13.06
C GLY A 196 10.80 -31.70 -12.54
N LYS A 197 10.58 -32.48 -11.50
CA LYS A 197 9.27 -32.70 -10.91
C LYS A 197 8.85 -31.46 -10.11
N ALA A 198 7.61 -30.98 -10.31
CA ALA A 198 7.03 -29.90 -9.50
C ALA A 198 6.85 -30.38 -8.05
N ILE A 199 7.46 -29.66 -7.11
CA ILE A 199 7.39 -29.92 -5.67
C ILE A 199 6.64 -28.83 -4.91
N PHE A 200 6.39 -27.70 -5.57
CA PHE A 200 5.59 -26.60 -5.05
C PHE A 200 4.91 -25.87 -6.22
N GLU A 201 3.65 -25.57 -6.05
CA GLU A 201 2.86 -24.71 -6.95
C GLU A 201 1.99 -23.77 -6.13
N GLN A 202 2.04 -22.49 -6.46
CA GLN A 202 1.15 -21.49 -5.87
C GLN A 202 0.82 -20.39 -6.89
N THR A 203 -0.44 -20.00 -6.94
CA THR A 203 -0.89 -18.82 -7.69
C THR A 203 -1.41 -17.79 -6.71
N LEU A 204 -0.78 -16.61 -6.71
CA LEU A 204 -1.15 -15.49 -5.88
C LEU A 204 -2.18 -14.62 -6.62
N ALA A 205 -3.33 -14.43 -6.00
CA ALA A 205 -4.34 -13.48 -6.44
C ALA A 205 -3.89 -12.03 -6.15
N PRO A 206 -4.50 -11.00 -6.78
CA PRO A 206 -4.17 -9.60 -6.55
C PRO A 206 -4.11 -9.18 -5.07
N SER A 207 -5.07 -9.63 -4.26
CA SER A 207 -5.12 -9.34 -2.82
C SER A 207 -3.99 -10.01 -2.04
N GLU A 208 -3.61 -11.24 -2.41
CA GLU A 208 -2.51 -11.97 -1.77
C GLU A 208 -1.16 -11.34 -2.11
N ILE A 209 -0.97 -10.88 -3.37
CA ILE A 209 0.21 -10.10 -3.76
C ILE A 209 0.28 -8.81 -2.95
N GLN A 210 -0.86 -8.11 -2.79
CA GLN A 210 -0.90 -6.87 -2.03
C GLN A 210 -0.59 -7.08 -0.54
N GLN A 211 -1.02 -8.18 0.05
CA GLN A 211 -0.66 -8.54 1.43
C GLN A 211 0.83 -8.89 1.57
N ALA A 212 1.40 -9.58 0.57
CA ALA A 212 2.76 -10.05 0.61
C ALA A 212 3.81 -8.93 0.39
N ILE A 213 3.59 -8.08 -0.61
CA ILE A 213 4.58 -7.08 -1.07
C ILE A 213 3.99 -5.68 -1.29
N GLY A 214 2.78 -5.41 -0.80
CA GLY A 214 2.04 -4.19 -1.09
C GLY A 214 1.62 -4.12 -2.56
N TYR A 215 1.45 -2.92 -3.09
CA TYR A 215 1.03 -2.76 -4.50
C TYR A 215 2.07 -3.26 -5.51
N GLY A 216 3.33 -3.38 -5.12
CA GLY A 216 4.38 -3.81 -6.03
C GLY A 216 4.57 -2.83 -7.20
N LEU A 217 4.72 -1.53 -6.90
CA LEU A 217 4.91 -0.48 -7.91
C LEU A 217 6.19 -0.73 -8.71
N VAL A 218 6.08 -0.75 -10.03
CA VAL A 218 7.20 -0.83 -10.98
C VAL A 218 7.12 0.37 -11.91
N GLY A 219 8.14 1.20 -11.89
CA GLY A 219 8.21 2.42 -12.69
C GLY A 219 8.37 2.16 -14.18
N PRO A 220 8.25 3.22 -15.00
CA PRO A 220 8.45 3.11 -16.44
C PRO A 220 9.86 2.61 -16.77
N GLY A 221 9.98 1.55 -17.59
CA GLY A 221 11.25 0.95 -17.98
C GLY A 221 12.06 0.32 -16.83
N GLN A 222 11.49 0.22 -15.62
CA GLN A 222 12.18 -0.33 -14.46
C GLN A 222 12.22 -1.86 -14.52
N ARG A 223 13.38 -2.44 -14.16
CA ARG A 223 13.49 -3.81 -13.66
C ARG A 223 13.44 -3.77 -12.15
N ARG A 224 12.66 -4.63 -11.53
CA ARG A 224 12.54 -4.71 -10.09
C ARG A 224 12.63 -6.14 -9.60
N SER A 225 13.50 -6.37 -8.63
CA SER A 225 13.59 -7.63 -7.90
C SER A 225 12.61 -7.64 -6.74
N LEU A 226 11.83 -8.70 -6.62
CA LEU A 226 10.81 -8.88 -5.59
C LEU A 226 11.11 -10.17 -4.83
N VAL A 227 11.41 -10.07 -3.55
CA VAL A 227 11.47 -11.21 -2.65
C VAL A 227 10.09 -11.43 -2.08
N LEU A 228 9.49 -12.59 -2.36
CA LEU A 228 8.15 -12.90 -1.84
C LEU A 228 8.29 -13.59 -0.47
N PRO A 229 7.48 -13.21 0.53
CA PRO A 229 7.50 -13.80 1.87
C PRO A 229 6.79 -15.17 1.89
N ILE A 230 7.25 -16.07 1.03
CA ILE A 230 6.73 -17.44 0.86
C ILE A 230 7.91 -18.37 1.11
N THR A 231 7.78 -19.26 2.07
CA THR A 231 8.83 -20.28 2.32
C THR A 231 8.68 -21.39 1.30
N LEU A 232 9.74 -21.61 0.53
CA LEU A 232 9.82 -22.73 -0.42
C LEU A 232 10.21 -24.01 0.30
N PRO A 233 9.67 -25.18 -0.10
CA PRO A 233 9.98 -26.47 0.53
C PRO A 233 11.42 -26.91 0.30
N SER A 234 12.06 -26.46 -0.77
CA SER A 234 13.46 -26.77 -1.06
C SER A 234 14.27 -25.48 -1.28
N GLY A 235 15.48 -25.46 -0.82
CA GLY A 235 16.44 -24.37 -1.12
C GLY A 235 17.24 -24.61 -2.41
N SER A 236 16.89 -25.65 -3.16
CA SER A 236 17.61 -26.11 -4.36
C SER A 236 16.61 -26.51 -5.45
N GLY A 237 17.05 -26.44 -6.71
CA GLY A 237 16.18 -26.70 -7.84
C GLY A 237 15.98 -25.47 -8.72
N SER A 238 14.91 -25.45 -9.50
CA SER A 238 14.54 -24.32 -10.34
C SER A 238 13.22 -23.72 -9.92
N LEU A 239 13.08 -22.41 -10.07
CA LEU A 239 11.85 -21.68 -9.85
C LEU A 239 11.38 -21.06 -11.18
N GLU A 240 10.14 -21.31 -11.51
CA GLU A 240 9.44 -20.66 -12.63
C GLU A 240 8.40 -19.68 -12.06
N ALA A 241 8.24 -18.53 -12.70
CA ALA A 241 7.19 -17.58 -12.36
C ALA A 241 6.52 -17.04 -13.62
N ARG A 242 5.19 -16.84 -13.54
CA ARG A 242 4.39 -16.24 -14.61
C ARG A 242 3.46 -15.20 -14.06
N PHE A 243 3.50 -14.02 -14.65
CA PHE A 243 2.57 -12.92 -14.36
C PHE A 243 1.50 -12.82 -15.44
N VAL A 244 0.24 -12.69 -15.02
CA VAL A 244 -0.90 -12.45 -15.90
C VAL A 244 -1.62 -11.20 -15.43
N PRO A 245 -1.62 -10.10 -16.20
CA PRO A 245 -2.36 -8.88 -15.85
C PRO A 245 -3.85 -9.17 -15.66
N ALA A 246 -4.49 -8.51 -14.68
CA ALA A 246 -5.93 -8.56 -14.53
C ALA A 246 -6.60 -7.94 -15.78
N THR A 247 -7.62 -8.59 -16.30
CA THR A 247 -8.47 -8.04 -17.36
C THR A 247 -9.20 -6.80 -16.80
N ARG A 248 -9.17 -5.70 -17.55
CA ARG A 248 -9.88 -4.46 -17.20
C ARG A 248 -11.36 -4.60 -17.52
#